data_52e6127b6cf22f6afc4e75fff3a8a05a
#
_entry.id   52e6127b6cf22f6afc4e75fff3a8a05a
#
_cell.length_a   1.000
_cell.length_b   1.000
_cell.length_c   1.000
_cell.angle_alpha   90.00
_cell.angle_beta   90.00
_cell.angle_gamma   90.00
#
_symmetry.space_group_name_H-M   'P 1'
#
loop_
_entity.id
_entity.type
_entity.pdbx_description
1 polymer ?
#
loop_
_entity_poly.entity_id
_entity_poly.type
_entity_poly.pdbx_seq_one_letter_code
_entity_poly.pdbx_strand_id
1 'polypeptide(L)'
;MKFVSDFTSAYYLRLFVEDKVGVLAKITGIFAKCGVSIIEIAQKPKAMFGSDNDRVPLVIITHHTRENSVKNAVAKINASGLASVESLIRVEAETN
;
A
#
# COMPACT_ATOMS: atom_id res chain seq x y z
N MET A 1 19.81 -11.95 -20.77
CA MET A 1 19.37 -12.26 -19.78
C MET A 1 19.16 -11.26 -18.83
N LYS A 2 18.26 -11.21 -18.23
CA LYS A 2 18.02 -10.35 -17.46
C LYS A 2 18.24 -10.60 -16.20
N PHE A 3 18.46 -9.84 -15.51
CA PHE A 3 18.78 -10.07 -14.37
C PHE A 3 18.06 -9.40 -13.54
N VAL A 4 18.17 -9.39 -12.64
CA VAL A 4 17.79 -9.08 -11.54
C VAL A 4 17.14 -7.86 -11.23
N SER A 5 17.08 -6.93 -12.01
CA SER A 5 16.41 -5.73 -11.74
C SER A 5 14.93 -5.91 -11.80
N ASP A 6 14.46 -7.08 -12.16
CA ASP A 6 13.05 -7.30 -12.20
C ASP A 6 12.55 -8.14 -11.07
N PHE A 7 13.18 -8.07 -9.93
CA PHE A 7 12.69 -8.76 -8.79
C PHE A 7 11.31 -8.32 -8.48
N THR A 8 10.48 -9.24 -8.06
CA THR A 8 9.17 -8.93 -7.56
C THR A 8 9.06 -9.47 -6.15
N SER A 9 8.29 -8.81 -5.35
CA SER A 9 8.03 -9.24 -3.98
C SER A 9 6.64 -8.81 -3.62
N ALA A 10 6.08 -9.44 -2.61
CA ALA A 10 4.85 -8.94 -2.03
C ALA A 10 5.21 -7.83 -1.06
N TYR A 11 4.30 -6.92 -0.84
CA TYR A 11 4.54 -5.79 0.04
C TYR A 11 3.41 -5.65 1.03
N TYR A 12 3.77 -5.21 2.21
CA TYR A 12 2.84 -4.91 3.28
C TYR A 12 2.93 -3.42 3.50
N LEU A 13 1.82 -2.72 3.41
CA LEU A 13 1.80 -1.29 3.61
C LEU A 13 0.85 -0.94 4.72
N ARG A 14 1.25 0.00 5.56
CA ARG A 14 0.37 0.53 6.58
C ARG A 14 0.19 1.99 6.31
N LEU A 15 -1.06 2.41 6.23
CA LEU A 15 -1.39 3.77 5.89
C LEU A 15 -2.37 4.34 6.89
N PHE A 16 -2.41 5.65 6.98
CA PHE A 16 -3.51 6.33 7.63
C PHE A 16 -4.29 7.04 6.54
N VAL A 17 -5.57 6.79 6.47
CA VAL A 17 -6.41 7.32 5.41
C VAL A 17 -7.55 8.11 6.00
N GLU A 18 -8.05 9.07 5.25
CA GLU A 18 -9.23 9.81 5.68
C GLU A 18 -10.42 8.90 5.66
N ASP A 19 -11.26 9.02 6.67
CA ASP A 19 -12.43 8.17 6.80
C ASP A 19 -13.59 8.82 6.07
N LYS A 20 -13.53 8.79 4.76
CA LYS A 20 -14.56 9.42 3.93
C LYS A 20 -14.95 8.48 2.83
N VAL A 21 -16.18 8.64 2.38
CA VAL A 21 -16.69 7.82 1.30
C VAL A 21 -15.83 8.02 0.06
N GLY A 22 -15.48 6.96 -0.57
CA GLY A 22 -14.75 7.02 -1.84
C GLY A 22 -13.24 7.08 -1.71
N VAL A 23 -12.70 7.30 -0.52
CA VAL A 23 -11.26 7.40 -0.38
C VAL A 23 -10.62 6.06 -0.68
N LEU A 24 -11.19 4.98 -0.19
CA LEU A 24 -10.64 3.66 -0.43
C LEU A 24 -10.64 3.34 -1.92
N ALA A 25 -11.69 3.71 -2.62
CA ALA A 25 -11.74 3.47 -4.05
C ALA A 25 -10.64 4.23 -4.78
N LYS A 26 -10.36 5.45 -4.35
CA LYS A 26 -9.31 6.23 -4.98
C LYS A 26 -7.94 5.63 -4.74
N ILE A 27 -7.71 5.14 -3.53
CA ILE A 27 -6.45 4.52 -3.19
C ILE A 27 -6.24 3.25 -4.00
N THR A 28 -7.26 2.39 -4.08
CA THR A 28 -7.11 1.17 -4.86
C THR A 28 -6.95 1.49 -6.34
N GLY A 29 -7.58 2.55 -6.81
CA GLY A 29 -7.41 2.99 -8.18
C GLY A 29 -5.98 3.41 -8.48
N ILE A 30 -5.32 4.06 -7.54
CA ILE A 30 -3.92 4.46 -7.70
C ILE A 30 -3.04 3.22 -7.82
N PHE A 31 -3.27 2.22 -6.96
CA PHE A 31 -2.50 0.99 -7.05
C PHE A 31 -2.73 0.31 -8.40
N ALA A 32 -3.97 0.27 -8.85
CA ALA A 32 -4.26 -0.36 -10.14
C ALA A 32 -3.57 0.35 -11.28
N LYS A 33 -3.55 1.66 -11.25
CA LYS A 33 -2.90 2.41 -12.32
C LYS A 33 -1.39 2.21 -12.33
N CYS A 34 -0.83 1.92 -11.20
CA CYS A 34 0.59 1.67 -11.10
C CYS A 34 0.95 0.21 -11.34
N GLY A 35 -0.05 -0.61 -11.64
CA GLY A 35 0.21 -2.01 -11.94
C GLY A 35 0.37 -2.89 -10.73
N VAL A 36 -0.17 -2.46 -9.60
CA VAL A 36 -0.03 -3.21 -8.36
C VAL A 36 -1.35 -3.88 -8.03
N SER A 37 -1.35 -5.20 -7.93
CA SER A 37 -2.53 -5.95 -7.55
C SER A 37 -2.55 -6.15 -6.05
N ILE A 38 -3.69 -6.01 -5.46
CA ILE A 38 -3.84 -6.09 -4.02
C ILE A 38 -4.47 -7.40 -3.64
N ILE A 39 -3.87 -8.11 -2.69
CA ILE A 39 -4.43 -9.34 -2.16
C ILE A 39 -5.45 -9.04 -1.09
N GLU A 40 -5.13 -8.12 -0.22
CA GLU A 40 -5.97 -7.88 0.94
C GLU A 40 -5.90 -6.44 1.38
N ILE A 41 -7.02 -5.91 1.80
CA ILE A 41 -7.10 -4.60 2.42
C ILE A 41 -7.87 -4.78 3.71
N ALA A 42 -7.34 -4.28 4.80
CA ALA A 42 -8.03 -4.37 6.08
C ALA A 42 -7.95 -3.04 6.81
N GLN A 43 -9.09 -2.59 7.28
CA GLN A 43 -9.15 -1.39 8.08
C GLN A 43 -9.02 -1.82 9.54
N LYS A 44 -8.13 -1.21 10.26
CA LYS A 44 -7.85 -1.62 11.62
C LYS A 44 -8.39 -0.60 12.62
N PRO A 45 -8.63 -1.01 13.85
CA PRO A 45 -9.09 -0.07 14.86
C PRO A 45 -8.02 0.98 15.13
N LYS A 46 -8.45 2.20 15.33
CA LYS A 46 -7.52 3.27 15.63
C LYS A 46 -6.65 2.95 16.82
N ALA A 47 -7.20 2.28 17.80
CA ALA A 47 -6.46 1.99 19.01
C ALA A 47 -5.25 1.11 18.79
N MET A 48 -5.23 0.35 17.71
CA MET A 48 -4.11 -0.53 17.48
C MET A 48 -2.86 0.19 17.03
N PHE A 49 -3.00 1.28 16.33
CA PHE A 49 -1.85 1.97 15.78
C PHE A 49 -1.78 3.43 16.23
N GLY A 50 -2.52 3.76 17.24
CA GLY A 50 -2.54 5.13 17.69
C GLY A 50 -3.55 5.93 16.92
N SER A 51 -3.76 7.14 17.33
CA SER A 51 -4.76 7.92 16.71
C SER A 51 -4.11 8.99 15.90
N ASP A 52 -4.73 9.39 14.83
CA ASP A 52 -4.20 10.41 14.01
C ASP A 52 -5.37 11.23 13.53
N ASN A 53 -5.91 12.01 14.41
CA ASN A 53 -7.04 12.86 14.12
C ASN A 53 -8.17 12.04 13.53
N ASP A 54 -8.63 12.36 12.38
CA ASP A 54 -9.75 11.68 11.79
C ASP A 54 -9.35 10.57 10.85
N ARG A 55 -8.11 10.23 10.83
CA ARG A 55 -7.66 9.19 9.91
C ARG A 55 -7.70 7.84 10.56
N VAL A 56 -7.92 6.83 9.76
CA VAL A 56 -7.99 5.46 10.26
C VAL A 56 -6.88 4.63 9.65
N PRO A 57 -6.39 3.66 10.40
CA PRO A 57 -5.30 2.81 9.90
C PRO A 57 -5.82 1.82 8.86
N LEU A 58 -5.04 1.62 7.83
CA LEU A 58 -5.38 0.70 6.76
C LEU A 58 -4.16 -0.13 6.46
N VAL A 59 -4.35 -1.43 6.34
CA VAL A 59 -3.26 -2.33 5.98
C VAL A 59 -3.56 -2.90 4.59
N ILE A 60 -2.57 -2.83 3.72
CA ILE A 60 -2.71 -3.35 2.37
C ILE A 60 -1.60 -4.36 2.13
N ILE A 61 -1.96 -5.51 1.59
CA ILE A 61 -0.99 -6.53 1.22
C ILE A 61 -1.14 -6.73 -0.28
N THR A 62 -0.02 -6.72 -0.99
CA THR A 62 -0.05 -6.82 -2.44
C THR A 62 0.37 -8.21 -2.90
N HIS A 63 0.00 -8.53 -4.12
CA HIS A 63 0.59 -9.67 -4.79
C HIS A 63 2.03 -9.31 -5.13
N HIS A 64 2.79 -10.25 -5.62
CA HIS A 64 4.15 -9.97 -6.03
C HIS A 64 4.13 -8.91 -7.12
N THR A 65 4.96 -7.93 -6.98
CA THR A 65 5.01 -6.81 -7.89
C THR A 65 6.39 -6.21 -7.86
N ARG A 66 6.70 -5.39 -8.83
CA ARG A 66 7.99 -4.74 -8.87
C ARG A 66 8.07 -3.63 -7.87
N GLU A 67 9.24 -3.47 -7.30
CA GLU A 67 9.45 -2.43 -6.31
C GLU A 67 9.12 -1.05 -6.85
N ASN A 68 9.50 -0.77 -8.09
CA ASN A 68 9.22 0.55 -8.66
C ASN A 68 7.72 0.82 -8.76
N SER A 69 6.94 -0.19 -9.05
CA SER A 69 5.49 -0.02 -9.13
C SER A 69 4.90 0.37 -7.80
N VAL A 70 5.36 -0.30 -6.74
CA VAL A 70 4.88 0.01 -5.41
C VAL A 70 5.34 1.39 -4.98
N LYS A 71 6.59 1.75 -5.27
CA LYS A 71 7.10 3.05 -4.88
C LYS A 71 6.37 4.17 -5.61
N ASN A 72 6.02 3.95 -6.88
CA ASN A 72 5.25 4.94 -7.61
C ASN A 72 3.87 5.11 -6.99
N ALA A 73 3.24 4.02 -6.60
CA ALA A 73 1.93 4.09 -5.97
C ALA A 73 2.01 4.86 -4.66
N VAL A 74 3.03 4.57 -3.85
CA VAL A 74 3.21 5.25 -2.58
C VAL A 74 3.39 6.75 -2.79
N ALA A 75 4.20 7.12 -3.76
CA ALA A 75 4.43 8.54 -4.04
C ALA A 75 3.14 9.24 -4.45
N LYS A 76 2.34 8.58 -5.27
CA LYS A 76 1.09 9.18 -5.71
C LYS A 76 0.09 9.29 -4.58
N ILE A 77 0.05 8.31 -3.71
CA ILE A 77 -0.85 8.35 -2.57
C ILE A 77 -0.47 9.47 -1.63
N ASN A 78 0.83 9.59 -1.32
CA ASN A 78 1.28 10.66 -0.44
C ASN A 78 1.00 12.03 -1.05
N ALA A 79 1.17 12.15 -2.35
CA ALA A 79 0.95 13.43 -3.01
C ALA A 79 -0.53 13.79 -3.10
N SER A 80 -1.40 12.80 -3.05
CA SER A 80 -2.83 13.07 -3.18
C SER A 80 -3.43 13.74 -1.94
N GLY A 81 -2.79 13.60 -0.81
CA GLY A 81 -3.33 14.13 0.43
C GLY A 81 -4.43 13.29 1.03
N LEU A 82 -4.83 12.20 0.38
CA LEU A 82 -5.89 11.36 0.89
C LEU A 82 -5.42 10.42 1.97
N ALA A 83 -4.16 10.10 1.97
CA ALA A 83 -3.61 9.16 2.92
C ALA A 83 -2.12 9.41 3.08
N SER A 84 -1.56 8.90 4.15
CA SER A 84 -0.11 8.92 4.33
C SER A 84 0.34 7.50 4.58
N VAL A 85 1.38 7.09 3.88
CA VAL A 85 1.93 5.76 4.02
C VAL A 85 2.94 5.78 5.15
N GLU A 86 2.62 5.01 6.21
CA GLU A 86 3.47 4.98 7.38
C GLU A 86 4.61 3.99 7.23
N SER A 87 4.35 2.87 6.65
CA SER A 87 5.34 1.80 6.53
C SER A 87 5.19 1.08 5.21
N LEU A 88 6.30 0.71 4.63
CA LEU A 88 6.32 -0.12 3.44
C LEU A 88 7.33 -1.23 3.71
N ILE A 89 6.87 -2.44 3.85
CA ILE A 89 7.72 -3.56 4.19
C ILE A 89 7.66 -4.60 3.09
N ARG A 90 8.81 -5.00 2.62
CA ARG A 90 8.86 -6.05 1.62
C ARG A 90 8.74 -7.39 2.31
N VAL A 91 7.84 -8.21 1.83
CA VAL A 91 7.64 -9.53 2.37
C VAL A 91 8.44 -10.48 1.50
N GLU A 92 9.43 -11.13 2.11
CA GLU A 92 10.26 -12.01 1.35
C GLU A 92 9.48 -13.19 0.89
N ALA A 93 9.67 -13.54 -0.34
CA ALA A 93 8.98 -14.68 -0.85
C ALA A 93 9.53 -15.94 -0.24
N GLU A 94 8.70 -16.92 0.02
CA GLU A 94 9.14 -18.12 0.51
C GLU A 94 9.75 -18.81 -0.53
N THR A 95 10.83 -19.23 -0.40
CA THR A 95 11.38 -19.88 -1.44
C THR A 95 11.29 -21.23 -1.27
N ASN A 96 11.04 -21.77 -1.22
CA ASN A 96 11.12 -23.09 -1.23
C ASN A 96 10.73 -23.66 -1.69
#